data_802669e2c888c6b91cffce7f8a6a0e6b
#
_entry.id   802669e2c888c6b91cffce7f8a6a0e6b
#
_cell.length_a   1.000
_cell.length_b   1.000
_cell.length_c   1.000
_cell.angle_alpha   90.00
_cell.angle_beta   90.00
_cell.angle_gamma   90.00
#
_symmetry.space_group_name_H-M   'P 1'
#
loop_
_entity.id
_entity.type
_entity.pdbx_description
1 polymer ?
#
loop_
_entity_poly.entity_id
_entity_poly.type
_entity_poly.pdbx_seq_one_letter_code
_entity_poly.pdbx_strand_id
1 'polypeptide(L)'
;MNKSSDMLILNGIDFLEKSLSEFKEQPKYSIIHFAISVEILLKARLAIEHWSLIVNKDPNKKKYDLGDFVSVNLDETVKRLRNVVGENISEAEYNSFKKIAAHRNRIIHFYHSEVDSYSGSTQKEVESIIKEQCECWYYIKSLFLNRWSKFFSEHTERFHDLDWKMKRHAEYLSTIYEQKTEELSKLKKAGSEIVCCSYCNFEAVPLNGSLAQLKYGVCKVCNFSHSQLTLECDNCDNCDNCDNCDNCDNCD
;
A
#
# COMPACT_ATOMS: atom_id res chain seq x y z
N MET A 1 6.52 21.76 -10.82
CA MET A 1 5.65 21.78 -9.60
C MET A 1 5.81 23.09 -8.84
N ASN A 2 4.81 23.61 -8.14
CA ASN A 2 4.95 24.82 -7.32
C ASN A 2 5.69 24.45 -6.02
N LYS A 3 6.65 25.31 -5.57
CA LYS A 3 7.45 25.09 -4.35
C LYS A 3 6.60 24.74 -3.11
N SER A 4 5.41 25.33 -2.96
CA SER A 4 4.54 25.09 -1.83
C SER A 4 3.91 23.67 -1.85
N SER A 5 3.49 23.18 -3.01
CA SER A 5 2.96 21.82 -3.15
C SER A 5 4.05 20.77 -2.97
N ASP A 6 5.26 21.05 -3.42
CA ASP A 6 6.42 20.19 -3.20
C ASP A 6 6.75 20.03 -1.71
N MET A 7 6.76 21.13 -0.97
CA MET A 7 6.98 21.11 0.49
C MET A 7 5.87 20.33 1.23
N LEU A 8 4.61 20.38 0.77
CA LEU A 8 3.54 19.56 1.33
C LEU A 8 3.78 18.06 1.07
N ILE A 9 4.25 17.70 -0.12
CA ILE A 9 4.57 16.31 -0.45
C ILE A 9 5.69 15.81 0.45
N LEU A 10 6.79 16.56 0.55
CA LEU A 10 7.93 16.21 1.40
C LEU A 10 7.52 16.03 2.86
N ASN A 11 6.71 16.94 3.39
CA ASN A 11 6.19 16.85 4.75
C ASN A 11 5.29 15.61 4.94
N GLY A 12 4.43 15.30 3.96
CA GLY A 12 3.59 14.10 4.00
C GLY A 12 4.42 12.81 3.97
N ILE A 13 5.48 12.77 3.16
CA ILE A 13 6.42 11.64 3.10
C ILE A 13 7.17 11.47 4.42
N ASP A 14 7.63 12.57 5.04
CA ASP A 14 8.33 12.53 6.33
C ASP A 14 7.45 11.90 7.44
N PHE A 15 6.19 12.32 7.55
CA PHE A 15 5.22 11.67 8.44
C PHE A 15 5.00 10.20 8.11
N LEU A 16 5.03 9.83 6.84
CA LEU A 16 4.87 8.45 6.41
C LEU A 16 6.08 7.59 6.80
N GLU A 17 7.29 8.09 6.61
CA GLU A 17 8.53 7.45 7.05
C GLU A 17 8.54 7.24 8.57
N LYS A 18 8.11 8.26 9.31
CA LYS A 18 7.99 8.18 10.77
C LYS A 18 6.97 7.12 11.18
N SER A 19 5.79 7.10 10.56
CA SER A 19 4.78 6.07 10.79
C SER A 19 5.33 4.66 10.57
N LEU A 20 6.06 4.44 9.47
CA LEU A 20 6.68 3.15 9.19
C LEU A 20 7.69 2.71 10.23
N SER A 21 8.51 3.64 10.74
CA SER A 21 9.49 3.35 11.78
C SER A 21 8.85 2.90 13.11
N GLU A 22 7.59 3.26 13.34
CA GLU A 22 6.82 2.98 14.56
C GLU A 22 5.83 1.82 14.37
N PHE A 23 5.71 1.27 13.17
CA PHE A 23 4.61 0.40 12.74
C PHE A 23 4.34 -0.79 13.66
N LYS A 24 5.40 -1.48 14.11
CA LYS A 24 5.27 -2.65 15.02
C LYS A 24 5.43 -2.29 16.49
N GLU A 25 6.40 -1.45 16.77
CA GLU A 25 6.80 -1.17 18.17
C GLU A 25 5.89 -0.16 18.87
N GLN A 26 5.30 0.75 18.10
CA GLN A 26 4.50 1.86 18.63
C GLN A 26 3.26 2.12 17.78
N PRO A 27 2.30 1.17 17.67
CA PRO A 27 1.15 1.26 16.76
C PRO A 27 0.31 2.53 16.96
N LYS A 28 0.18 2.98 18.20
CA LYS A 28 -0.51 4.23 18.57
C LYS A 28 0.08 5.46 17.86
N TYR A 29 1.38 5.60 17.85
CA TYR A 29 2.04 6.74 17.21
C TYR A 29 2.12 6.55 15.70
N SER A 30 2.36 5.32 15.26
CA SER A 30 2.33 4.97 13.85
C SER A 30 1.04 5.42 13.16
N ILE A 31 -0.12 5.10 13.73
CA ILE A 31 -1.41 5.47 13.11
C ILE A 31 -1.69 6.98 13.16
N ILE A 32 -1.18 7.69 14.17
CA ILE A 32 -1.27 9.16 14.22
C ILE A 32 -0.47 9.77 13.06
N HIS A 33 0.80 9.40 12.93
CA HIS A 33 1.67 9.92 11.88
C HIS A 33 1.17 9.52 10.49
N PHE A 34 0.65 8.29 10.35
CA PHE A 34 0.06 7.82 9.11
C PHE A 34 -1.17 8.65 8.71
N ALA A 35 -2.09 8.91 9.63
CA ALA A 35 -3.28 9.73 9.38
C ALA A 35 -2.93 11.16 8.95
N ILE A 36 -1.94 11.76 9.60
CA ILE A 36 -1.43 13.08 9.24
C ILE A 36 -0.84 13.05 7.83
N SER A 37 -0.03 12.05 7.51
CA SER A 37 0.54 11.87 6.17
C SER A 37 -0.54 11.77 5.10
N VAL A 38 -1.53 10.90 5.28
CA VAL A 38 -2.65 10.71 4.34
C VAL A 38 -3.35 12.04 4.07
N GLU A 39 -3.68 12.78 5.13
CA GLU A 39 -4.37 14.06 5.01
C GLU A 39 -3.52 15.11 4.26
N ILE A 40 -2.22 15.21 4.56
CA ILE A 40 -1.30 16.15 3.90
C ILE A 40 -1.13 15.79 2.43
N LEU A 41 -0.92 14.52 2.11
CA LEU A 41 -0.68 14.06 0.75
C LEU A 41 -1.91 14.25 -0.16
N LEU A 42 -3.13 13.99 0.34
CA LEU A 42 -4.36 14.29 -0.38
C LEU A 42 -4.52 15.80 -0.63
N LYS A 43 -4.18 16.64 0.36
CA LYS A 43 -4.16 18.09 0.20
C LYS A 43 -3.07 18.55 -0.78
N ALA A 44 -1.92 17.91 -0.80
CA ALA A 44 -0.87 18.22 -1.77
C ALA A 44 -1.39 18.06 -3.21
N ARG A 45 -2.20 17.02 -3.50
CA ARG A 45 -2.83 16.86 -4.81
C ARG A 45 -3.77 18.03 -5.15
N LEU A 46 -4.54 18.55 -4.19
CA LEU A 46 -5.33 19.76 -4.39
C LEU A 46 -4.47 21.00 -4.62
N ALA A 47 -3.40 21.16 -3.83
CA ALA A 47 -2.50 22.33 -3.91
C ALA A 47 -1.71 22.38 -5.22
N ILE A 48 -1.49 21.24 -5.89
CA ILE A 48 -0.90 21.18 -7.23
C ILE A 48 -1.81 21.88 -8.25
N GLU A 49 -3.12 21.71 -8.14
CA GLU A 49 -4.07 22.46 -9.00
C GLU A 49 -4.10 23.95 -8.63
N HIS A 50 -4.41 24.25 -7.37
CA HIS A 50 -4.37 25.61 -6.87
C HIS A 50 -4.32 25.64 -5.33
N TRP A 51 -3.48 26.50 -4.77
CA TRP A 51 -3.29 26.62 -3.31
C TRP A 51 -4.60 26.90 -2.54
N SER A 52 -5.55 27.65 -3.11
CA SER A 52 -6.82 28.00 -2.45
C SER A 52 -7.71 26.78 -2.21
N LEU A 53 -7.51 25.69 -2.93
CA LEU A 53 -8.29 24.45 -2.76
C LEU A 53 -8.03 23.74 -1.43
N ILE A 54 -6.95 24.06 -0.74
CA ILE A 54 -6.69 23.51 0.60
C ILE A 54 -7.13 24.47 1.73
N VAL A 55 -7.54 25.68 1.41
CA VAL A 55 -8.06 26.65 2.39
C VAL A 55 -9.55 26.44 2.62
N ASN A 56 -9.98 26.39 3.89
CA ASN A 56 -11.37 26.09 4.23
C ASN A 56 -12.32 27.20 3.79
N LYS A 57 -12.05 28.45 4.25
CA LYS A 57 -12.87 29.64 3.95
C LYS A 57 -11.98 30.84 3.67
N ASP A 58 -12.48 31.75 2.87
CA ASP A 58 -11.86 33.05 2.59
C ASP A 58 -10.38 32.96 2.22
N PRO A 59 -10.04 32.35 1.07
CA PRO A 59 -8.66 32.18 0.66
C PRO A 59 -7.91 33.51 0.60
N ASN A 60 -6.85 33.64 1.40
CA ASN A 60 -5.97 34.80 1.43
C ASN A 60 -4.54 34.37 1.19
N LYS A 61 -3.94 34.84 0.09
CA LYS A 61 -2.60 34.41 -0.34
C LYS A 61 -1.52 34.71 0.68
N LYS A 62 -1.57 35.90 1.32
CA LYS A 62 -0.58 36.27 2.34
C LYS A 62 -0.64 35.36 3.57
N LYS A 63 -1.86 35.06 4.04
CA LYS A 63 -2.06 34.12 5.16
C LYS A 63 -1.61 32.71 4.79
N TYR A 64 -1.94 32.27 3.58
CA TYR A 64 -1.47 30.97 3.08
C TYR A 64 0.05 30.86 3.08
N ASP A 65 0.75 31.87 2.57
CA ASP A 65 2.22 31.89 2.49
C ASP A 65 2.89 31.91 3.90
N LEU A 66 2.19 32.43 4.90
CA LEU A 66 2.61 32.42 6.31
C LEU A 66 2.19 31.14 7.06
N GLY A 67 1.38 30.27 6.46
CA GLY A 67 0.80 29.12 7.15
C GLY A 67 -0.34 29.47 8.13
N ASP A 68 -0.78 30.73 8.15
CA ASP A 68 -1.86 31.25 9.01
C ASP A 68 -3.23 31.11 8.34
N PHE A 69 -3.68 29.86 8.20
CA PHE A 69 -5.00 29.56 7.64
C PHE A 69 -5.58 28.26 8.20
N VAL A 70 -6.90 28.13 8.14
CA VAL A 70 -7.57 26.86 8.45
C VAL A 70 -7.68 26.04 7.18
N SER A 71 -7.07 24.86 7.17
CA SER A 71 -7.15 23.96 6.03
C SER A 71 -8.47 23.18 6.02
N VAL A 72 -8.86 22.70 4.85
CA VAL A 72 -10.00 21.77 4.69
C VAL A 72 -9.76 20.47 5.46
N ASN A 73 -10.83 19.88 5.99
CA ASN A 73 -10.78 18.54 6.59
C ASN A 73 -10.76 17.43 5.52
N LEU A 74 -10.65 16.17 5.94
CA LEU A 74 -10.58 15.01 5.03
C LEU A 74 -11.81 14.95 4.10
N ASP A 75 -13.02 15.11 4.64
CA ASP A 75 -14.25 14.99 3.86
C ASP A 75 -14.34 16.06 2.77
N GLU A 76 -14.02 17.31 3.11
CA GLU A 76 -13.98 18.39 2.13
C GLU A 76 -12.81 18.23 1.15
N THR A 77 -11.68 17.67 1.58
CA THR A 77 -10.55 17.35 0.69
C THR A 77 -10.98 16.36 -0.39
N VAL A 78 -11.59 15.23 0.00
CA VAL A 78 -12.07 14.21 -0.95
C VAL A 78 -13.17 14.77 -1.86
N LYS A 79 -14.09 15.54 -1.31
CA LYS A 79 -15.15 16.22 -2.10
C LYS A 79 -14.55 17.14 -3.16
N ARG A 80 -13.53 17.93 -2.83
CA ARG A 80 -12.86 18.81 -3.80
C ARG A 80 -12.05 18.03 -4.82
N LEU A 81 -11.37 16.95 -4.41
CA LEU A 81 -10.70 16.03 -5.35
C LEU A 81 -11.69 15.49 -6.38
N ARG A 82 -12.86 15.02 -5.95
CA ARG A 82 -13.89 14.45 -6.85
C ARG A 82 -14.53 15.51 -7.73
N ASN A 83 -15.02 16.60 -7.14
CA ASN A 83 -15.95 17.53 -7.80
C ASN A 83 -15.24 18.70 -8.49
N VAL A 84 -14.04 19.09 -8.05
CA VAL A 84 -13.31 20.23 -8.59
C VAL A 84 -12.17 19.76 -9.48
N VAL A 85 -11.39 18.80 -9.01
CA VAL A 85 -10.24 18.27 -9.73
C VAL A 85 -10.62 17.17 -10.71
N GLY A 86 -11.73 16.47 -10.47
CA GLY A 86 -12.20 15.38 -11.31
C GLY A 86 -11.51 14.04 -11.02
N GLU A 87 -10.89 13.90 -9.85
CA GLU A 87 -10.25 12.65 -9.44
C GLU A 87 -11.27 11.59 -9.05
N ASN A 88 -11.07 10.37 -9.53
CA ASN A 88 -11.94 9.25 -9.17
C ASN A 88 -11.46 8.59 -7.87
N ILE A 89 -11.85 9.15 -6.72
CA ILE A 89 -11.67 8.50 -5.41
C ILE A 89 -12.87 7.60 -5.16
N SER A 90 -12.64 6.28 -5.12
CA SER A 90 -13.70 5.29 -4.85
C SER A 90 -14.23 5.38 -3.42
N GLU A 91 -15.42 4.81 -3.17
CA GLU A 91 -15.96 4.72 -1.81
C GLU A 91 -15.11 3.83 -0.89
N ALA A 92 -14.48 2.78 -1.43
CA ALA A 92 -13.57 1.93 -0.67
C ALA A 92 -12.34 2.71 -0.17
N GLU A 93 -11.71 3.48 -1.05
CA GLU A 93 -10.59 4.36 -0.71
C GLU A 93 -10.99 5.40 0.34
N TYR A 94 -12.09 6.09 0.10
CA TYR A 94 -12.59 7.11 1.02
C TYR A 94 -12.91 6.55 2.40
N ASN A 95 -13.59 5.41 2.47
CA ASN A 95 -13.91 4.76 3.73
C ASN A 95 -12.65 4.32 4.48
N SER A 96 -11.63 3.84 3.77
CA SER A 96 -10.34 3.50 4.37
C SER A 96 -9.66 4.74 4.97
N PHE A 97 -9.62 5.88 4.26
CA PHE A 97 -9.09 7.13 4.79
C PHE A 97 -9.85 7.62 6.03
N LYS A 98 -11.20 7.48 6.04
CA LYS A 98 -12.04 7.85 7.18
C LYS A 98 -11.77 7.00 8.42
N LYS A 99 -11.57 5.69 8.26
CA LYS A 99 -11.20 4.80 9.37
C LYS A 99 -9.91 5.28 10.05
N ILE A 100 -8.87 5.55 9.26
CA ILE A 100 -7.59 6.05 9.78
C ILE A 100 -7.74 7.41 10.48
N ALA A 101 -8.49 8.34 9.90
CA ALA A 101 -8.77 9.62 10.52
C ALA A 101 -9.57 9.48 11.83
N ALA A 102 -10.49 8.52 11.90
CA ALA A 102 -11.26 8.23 13.11
C ALA A 102 -10.38 7.70 14.24
N HIS A 103 -9.43 6.79 13.95
CA HIS A 103 -8.44 6.33 14.93
C HIS A 103 -7.62 7.50 15.48
N ARG A 104 -7.06 8.34 14.60
CA ARG A 104 -6.30 9.52 15.01
C ARG A 104 -7.13 10.46 15.90
N ASN A 105 -8.37 10.75 15.52
CA ASN A 105 -9.25 11.62 16.30
C ASN A 105 -9.55 11.04 17.68
N ARG A 106 -9.82 9.73 17.77
CA ARG A 106 -10.06 9.04 19.03
C ARG A 106 -8.85 9.12 19.96
N ILE A 107 -7.63 8.91 19.41
CA ILE A 107 -6.39 8.95 20.19
C ILE A 107 -6.10 10.38 20.69
N ILE A 108 -6.29 11.42 19.86
CA ILE A 108 -5.90 12.80 20.19
C ILE A 108 -6.92 13.48 21.11
N HIS A 109 -8.21 13.23 20.88
CA HIS A 109 -9.27 13.98 21.57
C HIS A 109 -9.92 13.21 22.72
N PHE A 110 -9.63 11.91 22.83
CA PHE A 110 -10.23 11.07 23.84
C PHE A 110 -9.25 9.95 24.22
N TYR A 111 -9.73 8.75 24.31
CA TYR A 111 -9.01 7.55 24.68
C TYR A 111 -9.31 6.43 23.67
N HIS A 112 -8.28 5.71 23.27
CA HIS A 112 -8.43 4.60 22.32
C HIS A 112 -8.01 3.30 23.00
N SER A 113 -8.98 2.55 23.49
CA SER A 113 -8.76 1.31 24.23
C SER A 113 -7.90 0.28 23.49
N GLU A 114 -7.95 0.30 22.17
CA GLU A 114 -7.30 -0.71 21.31
C GLU A 114 -5.79 -0.48 21.13
N VAL A 115 -5.27 0.70 21.44
CA VAL A 115 -3.83 1.03 21.24
C VAL A 115 -3.16 1.63 22.47
N ASP A 116 -3.89 1.77 23.59
CA ASP A 116 -3.33 2.38 24.80
C ASP A 116 -2.74 1.30 25.71
N SER A 117 -1.45 1.41 25.98
CA SER A 117 -0.69 0.47 26.81
C SER A 117 -1.26 0.27 28.24
N TYR A 118 -2.06 1.24 28.72
CA TYR A 118 -2.66 1.21 30.05
C TYR A 118 -4.00 0.49 30.12
N SER A 119 -4.62 0.18 28.97
CA SER A 119 -5.99 -0.34 28.92
C SER A 119 -6.09 -1.85 28.82
N GLY A 120 -4.99 -2.56 28.67
CA GLY A 120 -5.00 -4.00 28.44
C GLY A 120 -5.62 -4.37 27.08
N SER A 121 -5.39 -3.52 26.05
CA SER A 121 -5.82 -3.83 24.68
C SER A 121 -5.44 -5.25 24.30
N THR A 122 -6.38 -5.98 23.72
CA THR A 122 -6.10 -7.33 23.25
C THR A 122 -5.21 -7.27 22.00
N GLN A 123 -4.37 -8.28 21.83
CA GLN A 123 -3.52 -8.44 20.63
C GLN A 123 -4.36 -8.31 19.34
N LYS A 124 -5.58 -8.84 19.33
CA LYS A 124 -6.49 -8.80 18.17
C LYS A 124 -6.95 -7.39 17.80
N GLU A 125 -7.14 -6.52 18.79
CA GLU A 125 -7.55 -5.11 18.55
C GLU A 125 -6.42 -4.35 17.87
N VAL A 126 -5.18 -4.53 18.34
CA VAL A 126 -3.99 -3.92 17.71
C VAL A 126 -3.80 -4.44 16.29
N GLU A 127 -3.96 -5.74 16.06
CA GLU A 127 -3.89 -6.37 14.74
C GLU A 127 -4.93 -5.81 13.77
N SER A 128 -6.15 -5.54 14.24
CA SER A 128 -7.21 -4.92 13.42
C SER A 128 -6.81 -3.53 12.93
N ILE A 129 -6.24 -2.69 13.80
CA ILE A 129 -5.78 -1.34 13.45
C ILE A 129 -4.60 -1.40 12.46
N ILE A 130 -3.65 -2.31 12.68
CA ILE A 130 -2.53 -2.55 11.77
C ILE A 130 -3.05 -2.97 10.38
N LYS A 131 -4.04 -3.86 10.33
CA LYS A 131 -4.67 -4.27 9.06
C LYS A 131 -5.31 -3.08 8.35
N GLU A 132 -6.09 -2.25 9.04
CA GLU A 132 -6.71 -1.06 8.45
C GLU A 132 -5.65 -0.04 7.93
N GLN A 133 -4.52 0.10 8.64
CA GLN A 133 -3.40 0.91 8.17
C GLN A 133 -2.77 0.33 6.89
N CYS A 134 -2.61 -1.00 6.80
CA CYS A 134 -2.14 -1.69 5.59
C CYS A 134 -3.09 -1.52 4.41
N GLU A 135 -4.41 -1.63 4.64
CA GLU A 135 -5.43 -1.37 3.60
C GLU A 135 -5.35 0.07 3.08
N CYS A 136 -5.23 1.03 3.99
CA CYS A 136 -5.11 2.43 3.62
C CYS A 136 -3.82 2.70 2.84
N TRP A 137 -2.69 2.09 3.26
CA TRP A 137 -1.44 2.17 2.51
C TRP A 137 -1.57 1.62 1.09
N TYR A 138 -2.25 0.47 0.92
CA TYR A 138 -2.51 -0.11 -0.40
C TYR A 138 -3.21 0.88 -1.33
N TYR A 139 -4.23 1.60 -0.84
CA TYR A 139 -4.95 2.59 -1.62
C TYR A 139 -4.10 3.85 -1.89
N ILE A 140 -3.45 4.39 -0.88
CA ILE A 140 -2.59 5.57 -1.00
C ILE A 140 -1.47 5.33 -2.01
N LYS A 141 -0.77 4.19 -1.89
CA LYS A 141 0.26 3.80 -2.85
C LYS A 141 -0.29 3.75 -4.29
N SER A 142 -1.47 3.15 -4.48
CA SER A 142 -2.08 3.08 -5.81
C SER A 142 -2.39 4.46 -6.38
N LEU A 143 -2.80 5.41 -5.54
CA LEU A 143 -2.98 6.80 -5.96
C LEU A 143 -1.67 7.41 -6.44
N PHE A 144 -0.63 7.37 -5.62
CA PHE A 144 0.62 8.11 -5.88
C PHE A 144 1.49 7.46 -6.96
N LEU A 145 1.62 6.13 -6.97
CA LEU A 145 2.48 5.43 -7.92
C LEU A 145 1.81 5.13 -9.26
N ASN A 146 0.47 5.12 -9.32
CA ASN A 146 -0.26 4.82 -10.54
C ASN A 146 -1.05 6.02 -11.07
N ARG A 147 -2.18 6.37 -10.43
CA ARG A 147 -3.12 7.38 -10.95
C ARG A 147 -2.55 8.79 -10.97
N TRP A 148 -1.78 9.17 -9.96
CA TRP A 148 -1.19 10.50 -9.81
C TRP A 148 0.31 10.55 -10.07
N SER A 149 0.89 9.47 -10.62
CA SER A 149 2.34 9.34 -10.84
C SER A 149 2.96 10.53 -11.56
N LYS A 150 2.28 11.11 -12.54
CA LYS A 150 2.74 12.32 -13.26
C LYS A 150 2.87 13.56 -12.37
N PHE A 151 2.06 13.67 -11.33
CA PHE A 151 2.07 14.82 -10.40
C PHE A 151 3.10 14.65 -9.28
N PHE A 152 3.50 13.41 -9.00
CA PHE A 152 4.43 13.04 -7.92
C PHE A 152 5.73 12.44 -8.47
N SER A 153 6.02 12.65 -9.75
CA SER A 153 7.16 12.03 -10.45
C SER A 153 8.52 12.28 -9.79
N GLU A 154 8.74 13.48 -9.22
CA GLU A 154 9.98 13.83 -8.52
C GLU A 154 10.18 13.06 -7.20
N HIS A 155 9.11 12.44 -6.67
CA HIS A 155 9.11 11.71 -5.40
C HIS A 155 8.88 10.21 -5.55
N THR A 156 8.76 9.71 -6.79
CA THR A 156 8.43 8.31 -7.10
C THR A 156 9.36 7.31 -6.42
N GLU A 157 10.67 7.58 -6.42
CA GLU A 157 11.67 6.70 -5.78
C GLU A 157 11.43 6.57 -4.28
N ARG A 158 11.11 7.67 -3.59
CA ARG A 158 10.81 7.63 -2.15
C ARG A 158 9.55 6.80 -1.85
N PHE A 159 8.51 6.91 -2.67
CA PHE A 159 7.30 6.09 -2.52
C PHE A 159 7.59 4.61 -2.79
N HIS A 160 8.45 4.28 -3.76
CA HIS A 160 8.88 2.90 -3.99
C HIS A 160 9.68 2.32 -2.82
N ASP A 161 10.59 3.10 -2.25
CA ASP A 161 11.36 2.71 -1.06
C ASP A 161 10.42 2.44 0.14
N LEU A 162 9.44 3.31 0.36
CA LEU A 162 8.43 3.12 1.40
C LEU A 162 7.57 1.86 1.16
N ASP A 163 7.14 1.60 -0.07
CA ASP A 163 6.40 0.37 -0.40
C ASP A 163 7.26 -0.88 -0.19
N TRP A 164 8.54 -0.80 -0.54
CA TRP A 164 9.47 -1.91 -0.29
C TRP A 164 9.66 -2.16 1.22
N LYS A 165 9.77 -1.11 2.03
CA LYS A 165 9.81 -1.23 3.49
C LYS A 165 8.51 -1.84 4.05
N MET A 166 7.35 -1.39 3.56
CA MET A 166 6.05 -1.97 3.95
C MET A 166 5.95 -3.46 3.61
N LYS A 167 6.45 -3.89 2.47
CA LYS A 167 6.44 -5.30 2.04
C LYS A 167 7.30 -6.24 2.91
N ARG A 168 8.06 -5.72 3.86
CA ARG A 168 8.73 -6.54 4.89
C ARG A 168 7.77 -6.98 6.00
N HIS A 169 6.57 -6.43 6.06
CA HIS A 169 5.57 -6.77 7.05
C HIS A 169 4.57 -7.78 6.48
N ALA A 170 4.43 -8.92 7.18
CA ALA A 170 3.54 -10.00 6.75
C ALA A 170 2.08 -9.54 6.64
N GLU A 171 1.66 -8.64 7.52
CA GLU A 171 0.32 -8.06 7.56
C GLU A 171 0.01 -7.30 6.25
N TYR A 172 0.99 -6.57 5.72
CA TYR A 172 0.82 -5.86 4.46
C TYR A 172 0.83 -6.81 3.25
N LEU A 173 1.69 -7.83 3.25
CA LEU A 173 1.68 -8.85 2.20
C LEU A 173 0.34 -9.60 2.16
N SER A 174 -0.22 -9.96 3.31
CA SER A 174 -1.56 -10.54 3.43
C SER A 174 -2.64 -9.62 2.86
N THR A 175 -2.58 -8.33 3.21
CA THR A 175 -3.50 -7.31 2.66
C THR A 175 -3.41 -7.24 1.12
N ILE A 176 -2.20 -7.22 0.55
CA ILE A 176 -2.04 -7.22 -0.91
C ILE A 176 -2.66 -8.48 -1.52
N TYR A 177 -2.41 -9.64 -0.93
CA TYR A 177 -2.96 -10.91 -1.42
C TYR A 177 -4.49 -10.90 -1.41
N GLU A 178 -5.12 -10.45 -0.32
CA GLU A 178 -6.58 -10.29 -0.22
C GLU A 178 -7.12 -9.39 -1.35
N GLN A 179 -6.48 -8.25 -1.60
CA GLN A 179 -6.87 -7.31 -2.66
C GLN A 179 -6.65 -7.85 -4.08
N LYS A 180 -5.76 -8.85 -4.24
CA LYS A 180 -5.46 -9.49 -5.53
C LYS A 180 -6.23 -10.77 -5.79
N THR A 181 -6.99 -11.28 -4.82
CA THR A 181 -7.69 -12.57 -4.90
C THR A 181 -8.62 -12.66 -6.13
N GLU A 182 -9.35 -11.60 -6.45
CA GLU A 182 -10.22 -11.57 -7.62
C GLU A 182 -9.43 -11.60 -8.93
N GLU A 183 -8.33 -10.86 -9.04
CA GLU A 183 -7.43 -10.85 -10.20
C GLU A 183 -6.83 -12.25 -10.40
N LEU A 184 -6.30 -12.86 -9.33
CA LEU A 184 -5.73 -14.21 -9.37
C LEU A 184 -6.76 -15.26 -9.77
N SER A 185 -7.99 -15.18 -9.26
CA SER A 185 -9.09 -16.07 -9.62
C SER A 185 -9.46 -15.96 -11.12
N LYS A 186 -9.46 -14.74 -11.66
CA LYS A 186 -9.70 -14.52 -13.10
C LYS A 186 -8.59 -15.13 -13.96
N LEU A 187 -7.34 -14.98 -13.55
CA LEU A 187 -6.19 -15.58 -14.24
C LEU A 187 -6.25 -17.11 -14.23
N LYS A 188 -6.57 -17.73 -13.08
CA LYS A 188 -6.78 -19.19 -13.00
C LYS A 188 -7.89 -19.68 -13.94
N LYS A 189 -9.03 -18.98 -13.96
CA LYS A 189 -10.15 -19.32 -14.85
C LYS A 189 -9.80 -19.13 -16.32
N ALA A 190 -8.89 -18.24 -16.65
CA ALA A 190 -8.36 -18.04 -18.00
C ALA A 190 -7.29 -19.08 -18.40
N GLY A 191 -7.00 -20.06 -17.52
CA GLY A 191 -6.04 -21.13 -17.80
C GLY A 191 -4.59 -20.81 -17.40
N SER A 192 -4.34 -19.70 -16.70
CA SER A 192 -3.00 -19.42 -16.18
C SER A 192 -2.66 -20.34 -15.02
N GLU A 193 -1.50 -20.98 -15.09
CA GLU A 193 -0.93 -21.70 -13.96
C GLU A 193 -0.42 -20.69 -12.93
N ILE A 194 -0.87 -20.83 -11.68
CA ILE A 194 -0.45 -19.94 -10.59
C ILE A 194 0.22 -20.79 -9.51
N VAL A 195 1.46 -20.47 -9.17
CA VAL A 195 2.24 -21.20 -8.18
C VAL A 195 2.52 -20.36 -6.94
N CYS A 196 2.91 -21.03 -5.85
CA CYS A 196 3.33 -20.39 -4.62
C CYS A 196 4.65 -19.63 -4.83
N CYS A 197 4.73 -18.44 -4.23
CA CYS A 197 5.94 -17.63 -4.23
C CYS A 197 6.93 -18.15 -3.20
N SER A 198 8.15 -18.46 -3.58
CA SER A 198 9.22 -18.93 -2.67
C SER A 198 9.66 -17.87 -1.64
N TYR A 199 9.34 -16.58 -1.88
CA TYR A 199 9.70 -15.49 -0.98
C TYR A 199 8.61 -15.17 0.05
N CYS A 200 7.35 -15.07 -0.37
CA CYS A 200 6.24 -14.64 0.51
C CYS A 200 5.21 -15.75 0.80
N ASN A 201 5.37 -16.93 0.22
CA ASN A 201 4.54 -18.14 0.37
C ASN A 201 3.06 -17.98 -0.06
N PHE A 202 2.68 -16.88 -0.72
CA PHE A 202 1.34 -16.74 -1.29
C PHE A 202 1.28 -17.39 -2.68
N GLU A 203 0.16 -18.04 -2.99
CA GLU A 203 -0.14 -18.58 -4.32
C GLU A 203 -0.50 -17.42 -5.26
N ALA A 204 0.52 -16.74 -5.77
CA ALA A 204 0.37 -15.46 -6.45
C ALA A 204 1.36 -15.22 -7.60
N VAL A 205 1.98 -16.27 -8.13
CA VAL A 205 2.91 -16.19 -9.25
C VAL A 205 2.26 -16.78 -10.49
N PRO A 206 1.63 -15.98 -11.37
CA PRO A 206 1.17 -16.47 -12.67
C PRO A 206 2.39 -16.76 -13.53
N LEU A 207 2.51 -18.01 -13.97
CA LEU A 207 3.58 -18.46 -14.85
C LEU A 207 3.22 -18.20 -16.31
N ASN A 208 4.16 -17.66 -17.04
CA ASN A 208 4.11 -17.46 -18.49
C ASN A 208 5.28 -18.24 -19.09
N GLY A 209 5.04 -19.02 -20.12
CA GLY A 209 6.08 -19.77 -20.79
C GLY A 209 5.97 -19.64 -22.30
N SER A 210 7.07 -19.28 -22.94
CA SER A 210 7.21 -19.33 -24.40
C SER A 210 8.16 -20.42 -24.90
N LEU A 211 8.97 -20.96 -24.00
CA LEU A 211 9.87 -22.08 -24.27
C LEU A 211 9.36 -23.32 -23.54
N ALA A 212 9.36 -24.47 -24.20
CA ALA A 212 8.71 -25.70 -23.75
C ALA A 212 9.12 -26.16 -22.33
N GLN A 213 10.30 -25.74 -21.85
CA GLN A 213 10.87 -26.19 -20.59
C GLN A 213 11.08 -25.05 -19.55
N LEU A 214 10.99 -23.76 -19.97
CA LEU A 214 11.22 -22.62 -19.08
C LEU A 214 9.96 -21.78 -18.93
N LYS A 215 9.44 -21.73 -17.72
CA LYS A 215 8.37 -20.83 -17.31
C LYS A 215 8.93 -19.75 -16.39
N TYR A 216 8.41 -18.54 -16.52
CA TYR A 216 8.78 -17.42 -15.65
C TYR A 216 7.54 -16.66 -15.22
N GLY A 217 7.63 -16.01 -14.07
CA GLY A 217 6.54 -15.21 -13.54
C GLY A 217 7.02 -14.22 -12.50
N VAL A 218 6.17 -13.25 -12.19
CA VAL A 218 6.41 -12.28 -11.12
C VAL A 218 5.28 -12.37 -10.10
N CYS A 219 5.63 -12.51 -8.84
CA CYS A 219 4.67 -12.58 -7.75
C CYS A 219 3.83 -11.29 -7.70
N LYS A 220 2.52 -11.41 -7.74
CA LYS A 220 1.56 -10.29 -7.67
C LYS A 220 1.49 -9.61 -6.30
N VAL A 221 2.09 -10.23 -5.28
CA VAL A 221 2.12 -9.72 -3.91
C VAL A 221 3.43 -9.01 -3.61
N CYS A 222 4.56 -9.71 -3.68
CA CYS A 222 5.85 -9.16 -3.26
C CYS A 222 6.73 -8.65 -4.42
N ASN A 223 6.32 -8.91 -5.67
CA ASN A 223 7.07 -8.61 -6.90
C ASN A 223 8.37 -9.41 -7.07
N PHE A 224 8.54 -10.51 -6.33
CA PHE A 224 9.67 -11.40 -6.56
C PHE A 224 9.53 -12.11 -7.90
N SER A 225 10.62 -12.17 -8.66
CA SER A 225 10.66 -12.85 -9.97
C SER A 225 10.99 -14.33 -9.80
N HIS A 226 10.26 -15.18 -10.48
CA HIS A 226 10.42 -16.63 -10.48
C HIS A 226 10.77 -17.13 -11.87
N SER A 227 11.62 -18.15 -11.92
CA SER A 227 11.85 -18.98 -13.09
C SER A 227 11.71 -20.44 -12.67
N GLN A 228 10.99 -21.22 -13.44
CA GLN A 228 10.81 -22.65 -13.25
C GLN A 228 11.27 -23.36 -14.51
N LEU A 229 12.22 -24.28 -14.36
CA LEU A 229 12.69 -25.15 -15.43
C LEU A 229 12.08 -26.53 -15.20
N THR A 230 11.40 -27.06 -16.19
CA THR A 230 10.93 -28.46 -16.20
C THR A 230 11.98 -29.29 -16.93
N LEU A 231 12.63 -30.18 -16.24
CA LEU A 231 13.54 -31.14 -16.83
C LEU A 231 12.81 -32.48 -17.03
N GLU A 232 12.87 -33.01 -18.24
CA GLU A 232 12.43 -34.38 -18.51
C GLU A 232 13.58 -35.33 -18.16
N CYS A 233 13.30 -36.31 -17.33
CA CYS A 233 14.28 -37.33 -17.00
C CYS A 233 14.21 -38.43 -18.07
N ASP A 234 15.28 -38.61 -18.83
CA ASP A 234 15.35 -39.63 -19.90
C ASP A 234 15.32 -41.07 -19.36
N ASN A 235 15.43 -41.25 -18.03
CA ASN A 235 15.56 -42.56 -17.38
C ASN A 235 14.32 -43.03 -16.59
N CYS A 236 13.27 -42.20 -16.47
CA CYS A 236 12.06 -42.61 -15.77
C CYS A 236 10.81 -42.08 -16.47
N ASP A 237 9.98 -43.00 -16.95
CA ASP A 237 8.71 -42.68 -17.65
C ASP A 237 7.61 -42.07 -16.75
N ASN A 238 7.91 -41.79 -15.44
CA ASN A 238 6.91 -41.38 -14.43
C ASN A 238 7.41 -40.40 -13.39
N CYS A 239 8.33 -39.50 -13.71
CA CYS A 239 8.75 -38.44 -12.77
C CYS A 239 7.89 -37.21 -12.85
N ASP A 240 6.59 -37.29 -12.49
CA ASP A 240 5.73 -36.13 -12.26
C ASP A 240 6.07 -35.40 -10.95
N ASN A 241 6.97 -35.93 -10.09
CA ASN A 241 7.41 -35.32 -8.83
C ASN A 241 8.85 -35.80 -8.50
N CYS A 242 9.84 -35.07 -8.96
CA CYS A 242 11.24 -35.31 -8.60
C CYS A 242 11.56 -35.05 -7.10
N ASP A 243 10.63 -34.59 -6.29
CA ASP A 243 10.80 -34.45 -4.83
C ASP A 243 10.83 -35.78 -4.07
N ASN A 244 10.61 -36.94 -4.76
CA ASN A 244 10.62 -38.29 -4.19
C ASN A 244 11.54 -39.26 -4.94
N CYS A 245 12.53 -38.78 -5.64
CA CYS A 245 13.52 -39.64 -6.31
C CYS A 245 14.63 -40.16 -5.37
N ASP A 246 14.29 -40.54 -4.14
CA ASP A 246 15.22 -41.27 -3.24
C ASP A 246 15.63 -42.65 -3.77
N ASN A 247 15.09 -43.09 -4.92
CA ASN A 247 15.38 -44.40 -5.55
C ASN A 247 15.88 -44.31 -6.99
N CYS A 248 16.25 -43.13 -7.49
CA CYS A 248 16.93 -43.01 -8.78
C CYS A 248 18.46 -42.96 -8.55
N ASP A 249 19.11 -44.11 -8.48
CA ASP A 249 20.58 -44.25 -8.33
C ASP A 249 21.38 -43.66 -9.52
N ASN A 250 20.74 -43.00 -10.49
CA ASN A 250 21.37 -42.49 -11.72
C ASN A 250 20.95 -41.08 -12.12
N CYS A 251 20.40 -40.27 -11.22
CA CYS A 251 20.19 -38.83 -11.46
C CYS A 251 21.31 -38.04 -10.75
N ASP A 252 22.48 -37.92 -11.39
CA ASP A 252 23.53 -36.97 -11.07
C ASP A 252 23.30 -35.62 -11.77
#